data_3003e9b0b71c46cb6efdafa3508bdb3f
#
_entry.id   3003e9b0b71c46cb6efdafa3508bdb3f
#
_cell.length_a   1.000
_cell.length_b   1.000
_cell.length_c   1.000
_cell.angle_alpha   90.00
_cell.angle_beta   90.00
_cell.angle_gamma   90.00
#
_symmetry.space_group_name_H-M   'P 1'
#
loop_
_entity.id
_entity.type
_entity.pdbx_description
1 polymer ?
#
loop_
_entity_poly.entity_id
_entity_poly.type
_entity_poly.pdbx_seq_one_letter_code
_entity_poly.pdbx_strand_id
1 'polypeptide(L)'
;AAIADYNGFPKVSDFKVKIIEMTHLNESIYAAGIAASYQGHKMKSGVFLNDDMLANVCKHNVTRLPYELARLAQDIAGGLLVTLPSEAEFRSPETGPILKKYLKGKSGVEVENRMRILRLIENMTMGRNAVGYLTESMHGAGSPQAQRIQIARQMQLGYKKQLAKDLAKVKEESEDISENSEYFKRVFQLESKE
;
A
#
# COMPACT_ATOMS: atom_id res chain seq x y z
N ALA A 1 1.72 -0.75 15.49
CA ALA A 1 1.50 0.03 16.72
C ALA A 1 1.52 -0.88 17.97
N ALA A 2 0.60 -1.88 18.10
CA ALA A 2 0.48 -2.71 19.31
C ALA A 2 1.79 -3.37 19.75
N ILE A 3 2.57 -3.96 18.85
CA ILE A 3 3.86 -4.59 19.22
C ILE A 3 4.88 -3.57 19.74
N ALA A 4 4.91 -2.37 19.18
CA ALA A 4 5.80 -1.31 19.68
C ALA A 4 5.43 -0.91 21.12
N ASP A 5 4.13 -0.83 21.41
CA ASP A 5 3.67 -0.58 22.78
C ASP A 5 4.02 -1.74 23.73
N TYR A 6 3.78 -2.98 23.33
CA TYR A 6 4.08 -4.19 24.13
C TYR A 6 5.58 -4.39 24.37
N ASN A 7 6.42 -3.92 23.45
CA ASN A 7 7.87 -3.89 23.62
C ASN A 7 8.36 -2.73 24.50
N GLY A 8 7.48 -1.77 24.86
CA GLY A 8 7.81 -0.61 25.68
C GLY A 8 8.39 0.58 24.90
N PHE A 9 8.28 0.59 23.56
CA PHE A 9 8.86 1.62 22.68
C PHE A 9 7.86 2.48 21.89
N PRO A 10 6.64 2.78 22.40
CA PRO A 10 5.62 3.47 21.61
C PRO A 10 6.00 4.94 21.29
N LYS A 11 6.92 5.52 22.05
CA LYS A 11 7.35 6.93 21.95
C LYS A 11 8.73 7.11 21.31
N VAL A 12 9.43 6.01 20.97
CA VAL A 12 10.74 6.10 20.30
C VAL A 12 10.56 6.64 18.91
N SER A 13 11.32 7.67 18.55
CA SER A 13 11.19 8.41 17.27
C SER A 13 11.25 7.49 16.06
N ASP A 14 12.15 6.52 16.04
CA ASP A 14 12.31 5.57 14.94
C ASP A 14 11.06 4.72 14.70
N PHE A 15 10.44 4.18 15.76
CA PHE A 15 9.18 3.44 15.63
C PHE A 15 8.03 4.34 15.17
N LYS A 16 7.99 5.58 15.64
CA LYS A 16 6.97 6.55 15.22
C LYS A 16 7.07 6.86 13.73
N VAL A 17 8.27 7.09 13.22
CA VAL A 17 8.50 7.33 11.79
C VAL A 17 8.05 6.14 10.95
N LYS A 18 8.39 4.92 11.34
CA LYS A 18 7.96 3.69 10.64
C LYS A 18 6.43 3.55 10.62
N ILE A 19 5.75 3.83 11.72
CA ILE A 19 4.28 3.77 11.79
C ILE A 19 3.64 4.86 10.91
N ILE A 20 4.21 6.07 10.88
CA ILE A 20 3.76 7.14 9.99
C ILE A 20 3.89 6.70 8.52
N GLU A 21 5.03 6.13 8.17
CA GLU A 21 5.27 5.64 6.81
C GLU A 21 4.28 4.51 6.44
N MET A 22 4.03 3.56 7.33
CA MET A 22 3.02 2.52 7.10
C MET A 22 1.63 3.13 6.86
N THR A 23 1.26 4.15 7.63
CA THR A 23 -0.02 4.85 7.43
C THR A 23 -0.05 5.54 6.07
N HIS A 24 1.01 6.28 5.73
CA HIS A 24 1.13 6.96 4.43
C HIS A 24 0.97 6.00 3.25
N LEU A 25 1.67 4.86 3.27
CA LEU A 25 1.60 3.86 2.21
C LEU A 25 0.18 3.27 2.09
N ASN A 26 -0.45 2.92 3.22
CA ASN A 26 -1.79 2.37 3.25
C ASN A 26 -2.83 3.36 2.71
N GLU A 27 -2.81 4.61 3.20
CA GLU A 27 -3.73 5.65 2.76
C GLU A 27 -3.52 6.02 1.28
N SER A 28 -2.30 5.94 0.77
CA SER A 28 -2.01 6.17 -0.65
C SER A 28 -2.69 5.12 -1.56
N ILE A 29 -2.72 3.85 -1.15
CA ILE A 29 -3.45 2.81 -1.87
C ILE A 29 -4.95 3.09 -1.84
N TYR A 30 -5.48 3.36 -0.66
CA TYR A 30 -6.91 3.60 -0.44
C TYR A 30 -7.40 4.82 -1.21
N ALA A 31 -6.68 5.94 -1.11
CA ALA A 31 -7.02 7.18 -1.80
C ALA A 31 -7.05 7.01 -3.33
N ALA A 32 -6.10 6.27 -3.91
CA ALA A 32 -6.10 5.98 -5.34
C ALA A 32 -7.32 5.17 -5.78
N GLY A 33 -7.76 4.19 -4.96
CA GLY A 33 -8.97 3.40 -5.22
C GLY A 33 -10.25 4.23 -5.15
N ILE A 34 -10.38 5.09 -4.14
CA ILE A 34 -11.50 6.01 -4.01
C ILE A 34 -11.55 7.01 -5.18
N ALA A 35 -10.40 7.59 -5.54
CA ALA A 35 -10.31 8.51 -6.66
C ALA A 35 -10.71 7.84 -7.99
N ALA A 36 -10.28 6.60 -8.24
CA ALA A 36 -10.67 5.83 -9.41
C ALA A 36 -12.19 5.62 -9.48
N SER A 37 -12.81 5.33 -8.34
CA SER A 37 -14.27 5.15 -8.26
C SER A 37 -15.00 6.46 -8.47
N TYR A 38 -14.54 7.56 -7.87
CA TYR A 38 -15.19 8.87 -7.95
C TYR A 38 -15.10 9.50 -9.34
N GLN A 39 -13.97 9.35 -10.03
CA GLN A 39 -13.74 9.89 -11.38
C GLN A 39 -14.27 8.98 -12.49
N GLY A 40 -14.92 7.88 -12.14
CA GLY A 40 -15.61 7.03 -13.09
C GLY A 40 -16.82 7.71 -13.74
N HIS A 41 -17.35 7.11 -14.79
CA HIS A 41 -18.48 7.63 -15.55
C HIS A 41 -19.42 6.53 -16.02
N LYS A 42 -20.68 6.92 -16.33
CA LYS A 42 -21.63 6.01 -16.98
C LYS A 42 -21.34 5.91 -18.47
N MET A 43 -21.24 4.68 -18.96
CA MET A 43 -21.21 4.40 -20.39
C MET A 43 -22.60 4.54 -21.02
N LYS A 44 -22.68 4.58 -22.37
CA LYS A 44 -23.95 4.55 -23.12
C LYS A 44 -24.79 3.32 -22.80
N SER A 45 -24.20 2.22 -22.42
CA SER A 45 -24.87 1.00 -21.95
C SER A 45 -25.55 1.12 -20.59
N GLY A 46 -25.31 2.21 -19.86
CA GLY A 46 -25.77 2.40 -18.48
C GLY A 46 -24.84 1.82 -17.40
N VAL A 47 -23.82 1.07 -17.80
CA VAL A 47 -22.79 0.52 -16.89
C VAL A 47 -21.88 1.66 -16.41
N PHE A 48 -21.57 1.67 -15.11
CA PHE A 48 -20.60 2.60 -14.57
C PHE A 48 -19.19 2.02 -14.76
N LEU A 49 -18.32 2.81 -15.37
CA LEU A 49 -16.90 2.49 -15.55
C LEU A 49 -16.07 3.39 -14.64
N ASN A 50 -15.23 2.80 -13.80
CA ASN A 50 -14.27 3.53 -13.00
C ASN A 50 -13.17 4.18 -13.86
N ASP A 51 -12.46 5.15 -13.33
CA ASP A 51 -11.32 5.75 -14.03
C ASP A 51 -10.18 4.74 -14.18
N ASP A 52 -9.86 4.41 -15.43
CA ASP A 52 -8.89 3.38 -15.79
C ASP A 52 -7.47 3.73 -15.34
N MET A 53 -7.07 4.99 -15.46
CA MET A 53 -5.72 5.42 -15.10
C MET A 53 -5.52 5.28 -13.59
N LEU A 54 -6.42 5.83 -12.79
CA LEU A 54 -6.34 5.78 -11.34
C LEU A 54 -6.53 4.35 -10.81
N ALA A 55 -7.38 3.54 -11.45
CA ALA A 55 -7.49 2.12 -11.12
C ALA A 55 -6.17 1.37 -11.34
N ASN A 56 -5.46 1.64 -12.43
CA ASN A 56 -4.16 1.03 -12.68
C ASN A 56 -3.05 1.61 -11.78
N VAL A 57 -3.11 2.87 -11.38
CA VAL A 57 -2.24 3.44 -10.35
C VAL A 57 -2.47 2.74 -9.01
N CYS A 58 -3.72 2.55 -8.59
CA CYS A 58 -4.07 1.81 -7.37
C CYS A 58 -3.53 0.38 -7.42
N LYS A 59 -3.80 -0.37 -8.50
CA LYS A 59 -3.29 -1.72 -8.70
C LYS A 59 -1.76 -1.79 -8.65
N HIS A 60 -1.09 -0.82 -9.27
CA HIS A 60 0.36 -0.77 -9.26
C HIS A 60 0.92 -0.54 -7.84
N ASN A 61 0.26 0.26 -7.04
CA ASN A 61 0.59 0.44 -5.64
C ASN A 61 0.38 -0.87 -4.84
N VAL A 62 -0.72 -1.59 -5.07
CA VAL A 62 -1.01 -2.89 -4.44
C VAL A 62 0.05 -3.95 -4.77
N THR A 63 0.70 -3.89 -5.92
CA THR A 63 1.78 -4.83 -6.25
C THR A 63 3.12 -4.52 -5.59
N ARG A 64 3.28 -3.36 -4.96
CA ARG A 64 4.57 -2.87 -4.43
C ARG A 64 4.52 -2.55 -2.95
N LEU A 65 3.57 -1.72 -2.52
CA LEU A 65 3.54 -1.14 -1.18
C LEU A 65 3.28 -2.15 -0.06
N PRO A 66 2.51 -3.24 -0.24
CA PRO A 66 2.38 -4.28 0.78
C PRO A 66 3.69 -4.93 1.19
N TYR A 67 4.66 -5.05 0.28
CA TYR A 67 6.00 -5.58 0.61
C TYR A 67 6.77 -4.62 1.52
N GLU A 68 6.67 -3.32 1.29
CA GLU A 68 7.28 -2.32 2.16
C GLU A 68 6.57 -2.25 3.53
N LEU A 69 5.24 -2.36 3.55
CA LEU A 69 4.47 -2.50 4.79
C LEU A 69 4.90 -3.71 5.59
N ALA A 70 5.10 -4.86 4.94
CA ALA A 70 5.59 -6.08 5.58
C ALA A 70 6.99 -5.88 6.15
N ARG A 71 7.90 -5.29 5.39
CA ARG A 71 9.28 -4.97 5.83
C ARG A 71 9.27 -4.08 7.08
N LEU A 72 8.48 -3.00 7.07
CA LEU A 72 8.36 -2.10 8.22
C LEU A 72 7.75 -2.79 9.44
N ALA A 73 6.74 -3.64 9.24
CA ALA A 73 6.11 -4.40 10.32
C ALA A 73 7.09 -5.39 10.95
N GLN A 74 7.91 -6.08 10.15
CA GLN A 74 8.96 -6.99 10.62
C GLN A 74 10.02 -6.24 11.40
N ASP A 75 10.46 -5.09 10.91
CA ASP A 75 11.46 -4.24 11.57
C ASP A 75 10.96 -3.76 12.95
N ILE A 76 9.71 -3.32 13.04
CA ILE A 76 9.08 -2.93 14.33
C ILE A 76 8.94 -4.14 15.28
N ALA A 77 8.65 -5.33 14.75
CA ALA A 77 8.51 -6.55 15.55
C ALA A 77 9.85 -7.06 16.08
N GLY A 78 10.93 -6.84 15.32
CA GLY A 78 12.29 -7.21 15.67
C GLY A 78 12.61 -8.68 15.43
N GLY A 79 13.83 -9.08 15.76
CA GLY A 79 14.36 -10.42 15.49
C GLY A 79 13.61 -11.57 16.15
N LEU A 80 12.85 -11.31 17.20
CA LEU A 80 12.00 -12.32 17.85
C LEU A 80 10.97 -12.92 16.88
N LEU A 81 10.57 -12.18 15.85
CA LEU A 81 9.62 -12.66 14.86
C LEU A 81 10.07 -13.94 14.14
N VAL A 82 11.40 -14.07 13.89
CA VAL A 82 12.00 -15.24 13.22
C VAL A 82 12.28 -16.39 14.18
N THR A 83 12.33 -16.13 15.48
CA THR A 83 12.69 -17.10 16.53
C THR A 83 11.55 -17.39 17.49
N LEU A 84 10.30 -17.11 17.06
CA LEU A 84 9.13 -17.40 17.86
C LEU A 84 9.02 -18.90 18.18
N PRO A 85 8.89 -19.28 19.47
CA PRO A 85 8.66 -20.67 19.85
C PRO A 85 7.31 -21.16 19.32
N SER A 86 7.21 -22.45 19.10
CA SER A 86 5.92 -23.06 18.74
C SER A 86 4.89 -22.93 19.89
N GLU A 87 3.62 -23.05 19.56
CA GLU A 87 2.54 -23.10 20.57
C GLU A 87 2.76 -24.27 21.55
N ALA A 88 3.23 -25.41 21.04
CA ALA A 88 3.52 -26.58 21.85
C ALA A 88 4.60 -26.31 22.91
N GLU A 89 5.71 -25.67 22.50
CA GLU A 89 6.78 -25.28 23.43
C GLU A 89 6.29 -24.23 24.47
N PHE A 90 5.51 -23.26 24.03
CA PHE A 90 4.97 -22.23 24.91
C PHE A 90 4.01 -22.81 25.96
N ARG A 91 3.28 -23.87 25.62
CA ARG A 91 2.35 -24.59 26.50
C ARG A 91 3.00 -25.75 27.26
N SER A 92 4.21 -26.15 26.94
CA SER A 92 4.92 -27.23 27.61
C SER A 92 5.14 -26.93 29.09
N PRO A 93 4.94 -27.90 29.99
CA PRO A 93 5.25 -27.72 31.41
C PRO A 93 6.74 -27.51 31.69
N GLU A 94 7.62 -28.00 30.82
CA GLU A 94 9.07 -27.89 30.96
C GLU A 94 9.60 -26.56 30.42
N THR A 95 9.27 -26.21 29.20
CA THR A 95 9.81 -25.03 28.51
C THR A 95 8.95 -23.78 28.69
N GLY A 96 7.65 -23.93 28.86
CA GLY A 96 6.70 -22.82 28.96
C GLY A 96 7.03 -21.79 30.05
N PRO A 97 7.35 -22.18 31.28
CA PRO A 97 7.75 -21.24 32.33
C PRO A 97 9.00 -20.42 31.97
N ILE A 98 9.97 -21.06 31.32
CA ILE A 98 11.21 -20.42 30.88
C ILE A 98 10.90 -19.42 29.76
N LEU A 99 10.15 -19.85 28.75
CA LEU A 99 9.74 -19.00 27.64
C LEU A 99 8.94 -17.78 28.14
N LYS A 100 7.99 -17.97 29.02
CA LYS A 100 7.21 -16.88 29.61
C LYS A 100 8.09 -15.89 30.39
N LYS A 101 9.18 -16.34 31.01
CA LYS A 101 10.15 -15.46 31.67
C LYS A 101 10.91 -14.58 30.68
N TYR A 102 11.45 -15.19 29.60
CA TYR A 102 12.34 -14.49 28.65
C TYR A 102 11.60 -13.73 27.55
N LEU A 103 10.36 -14.11 27.25
CA LEU A 103 9.54 -13.43 26.24
C LEU A 103 8.70 -12.26 26.81
N LYS A 104 8.96 -11.86 28.05
CA LYS A 104 8.30 -10.68 28.62
C LYS A 104 8.61 -9.42 27.80
N GLY A 105 7.57 -8.62 27.58
CA GLY A 105 7.70 -7.26 27.08
C GLY A 105 7.63 -6.25 28.23
N LYS A 106 6.93 -5.16 27.96
CA LYS A 106 6.64 -4.10 28.93
C LYS A 106 5.90 -4.65 30.15
N SER A 107 6.19 -4.09 31.32
CA SER A 107 5.46 -4.40 32.55
C SER A 107 3.94 -4.17 32.39
N GLY A 108 3.13 -5.06 32.95
CA GLY A 108 1.68 -5.01 32.82
C GLY A 108 1.10 -5.58 31.52
N VAL A 109 1.94 -6.09 30.62
CA VAL A 109 1.50 -6.80 29.41
C VAL A 109 1.68 -8.31 29.62
N GLU A 110 0.60 -9.06 29.46
CA GLU A 110 0.65 -10.52 29.47
C GLU A 110 1.51 -11.03 28.31
N VAL A 111 2.40 -11.97 28.61
CA VAL A 111 3.33 -12.53 27.62
C VAL A 111 2.57 -13.17 26.44
N GLU A 112 1.48 -13.85 26.73
CA GLU A 112 0.64 -14.46 25.69
C GLU A 112 0.06 -13.45 24.72
N ASN A 113 -0.37 -12.29 25.19
CA ASN A 113 -0.87 -11.23 24.33
C ASN A 113 0.24 -10.68 23.39
N ARG A 114 1.44 -10.50 23.93
CA ARG A 114 2.60 -10.12 23.11
C ARG A 114 2.90 -11.17 22.05
N MET A 115 2.91 -12.45 22.40
CA MET A 115 3.13 -13.56 21.49
C MET A 115 2.06 -13.63 20.40
N ARG A 116 0.80 -13.41 20.73
CA ARG A 116 -0.32 -13.37 19.77
C ARG A 116 -0.14 -12.28 18.71
N ILE A 117 0.29 -11.08 19.11
CA ILE A 117 0.56 -9.98 18.17
C ILE A 117 1.77 -10.30 17.28
N LEU A 118 2.85 -10.87 17.84
CA LEU A 118 4.00 -11.29 17.06
C LEU A 118 3.61 -12.38 16.04
N ARG A 119 2.81 -13.35 16.44
CA ARG A 119 2.32 -14.42 15.56
C ARG A 119 1.39 -13.86 14.46
N LEU A 120 0.59 -12.86 14.76
CA LEU A 120 -0.20 -12.16 13.76
C LEU A 120 0.70 -11.49 12.70
N ILE A 121 1.72 -10.75 13.14
CA ILE A 121 2.66 -10.09 12.22
C ILE A 121 3.40 -11.13 11.36
N GLU A 122 3.87 -12.22 11.96
CA GLU A 122 4.50 -13.32 11.23
C GLU A 122 3.56 -13.87 10.15
N ASN A 123 2.31 -14.19 10.49
CA ASN A 123 1.33 -14.73 9.57
C ASN A 123 0.99 -13.76 8.42
N MET A 124 1.01 -12.45 8.67
CA MET A 124 0.71 -11.43 7.65
C MET A 124 1.92 -11.07 6.78
N THR A 125 3.14 -11.29 7.25
CA THR A 125 4.35 -10.77 6.59
C THR A 125 5.37 -11.82 6.21
N MET A 126 5.24 -13.04 6.73
CA MET A 126 6.19 -14.13 6.55
C MET A 126 5.46 -15.45 6.35
N GLY A 127 6.17 -16.43 5.83
CA GLY A 127 5.67 -17.79 5.75
C GLY A 127 4.47 -17.98 4.84
N ARG A 128 3.78 -19.10 5.05
CA ARG A 128 2.72 -19.57 4.16
C ARG A 128 1.47 -18.68 4.15
N ASN A 129 1.13 -18.12 5.29
CA ASN A 129 -0.09 -17.32 5.43
C ASN A 129 0.06 -15.91 4.81
N ALA A 130 1.28 -15.43 4.67
CA ALA A 130 1.55 -14.14 4.03
C ALA A 130 1.28 -14.12 2.52
N VAL A 131 1.13 -15.28 1.88
CA VAL A 131 0.84 -15.39 0.44
C VAL A 131 -0.39 -14.58 0.06
N GLY A 132 -1.47 -14.62 0.85
CA GLY A 132 -2.70 -13.87 0.59
C GLY A 132 -2.52 -12.34 0.62
N TYR A 133 -1.59 -11.83 1.42
CA TYR A 133 -1.34 -10.40 1.57
C TYR A 133 -0.26 -9.85 0.66
N LEU A 134 0.60 -10.69 0.10
CA LEU A 134 1.74 -10.31 -0.72
C LEU A 134 1.60 -10.85 -2.15
N THR A 135 1.92 -12.10 -2.37
CA THR A 135 2.02 -12.68 -3.71
C THR A 135 0.65 -12.83 -4.38
N GLU A 136 -0.38 -13.23 -3.66
CA GLU A 136 -1.74 -13.36 -4.19
C GLU A 136 -2.33 -12.00 -4.53
N SER A 137 -2.14 -10.98 -3.67
CA SER A 137 -2.56 -9.62 -3.95
C SER A 137 -1.89 -9.05 -5.19
N MET A 138 -0.60 -9.33 -5.39
CA MET A 138 0.13 -8.97 -6.60
C MET A 138 -0.44 -9.70 -7.83
N HIS A 139 -0.72 -10.99 -7.71
CA HIS A 139 -1.33 -11.78 -8.79
C HIS A 139 -2.73 -11.28 -9.14
N GLY A 140 -3.58 -11.05 -8.14
CA GLY A 140 -4.95 -10.55 -8.32
C GLY A 140 -5.02 -9.13 -8.89
N ALA A 141 -4.07 -8.25 -8.55
CA ALA A 141 -3.97 -6.92 -9.15
C ALA A 141 -3.53 -6.96 -10.63
N GLY A 142 -2.96 -8.06 -11.07
CA GLY A 142 -2.44 -8.26 -12.42
C GLY A 142 -0.97 -7.90 -12.56
N SER A 143 -0.41 -8.19 -13.73
CA SER A 143 1.00 -7.95 -14.02
C SER A 143 1.38 -6.47 -13.83
N PRO A 144 2.44 -6.16 -13.07
CA PRO A 144 2.95 -4.79 -12.94
C PRO A 144 3.29 -4.14 -14.29
N GLN A 145 3.74 -4.94 -15.26
CA GLN A 145 4.04 -4.45 -16.59
C GLN A 145 2.77 -4.06 -17.37
N ALA A 146 1.70 -4.84 -17.25
CA ALA A 146 0.42 -4.51 -17.86
C ALA A 146 -0.14 -3.20 -17.30
N GLN A 147 -0.04 -3.00 -15.99
CA GLN A 147 -0.46 -1.76 -15.33
C GLN A 147 0.32 -0.55 -15.83
N ARG A 148 1.66 -0.67 -15.97
CA ARG A 148 2.51 0.39 -16.53
C ARG A 148 2.14 0.74 -17.97
N ILE A 149 1.83 -0.26 -18.79
CA ILE A 149 1.38 -0.05 -20.15
C ILE A 149 0.05 0.72 -20.18
N GLN A 150 -0.91 0.37 -19.32
CA GLN A 150 -2.18 1.10 -19.25
C GLN A 150 -1.99 2.54 -18.74
N ILE A 151 -1.17 2.74 -17.73
CA ILE A 151 -0.82 4.09 -17.25
C ILE A 151 -0.15 4.90 -18.39
N ALA A 152 0.80 4.30 -19.10
CA ALA A 152 1.50 4.97 -20.21
C ALA A 152 0.57 5.39 -21.34
N ARG A 153 -0.43 4.56 -21.68
CA ARG A 153 -1.45 4.88 -22.71
C ARG A 153 -2.33 6.07 -22.32
N GLN A 154 -2.51 6.31 -21.03
CA GLN A 154 -3.45 7.31 -20.51
C GLN A 154 -2.78 8.52 -19.86
N MET A 155 -1.45 8.55 -19.74
CA MET A 155 -0.72 9.62 -19.05
C MET A 155 -0.68 10.97 -19.76
N GLN A 156 -1.19 11.05 -21.00
CA GLN A 156 -1.31 12.29 -21.80
C GLN A 156 0.01 13.07 -21.89
N LEU A 157 1.08 12.38 -22.22
CA LEU A 157 2.43 12.97 -22.22
C LEU A 157 2.55 14.16 -23.19
N GLY A 158 1.94 14.07 -24.38
CA GLY A 158 1.92 15.15 -25.37
C GLY A 158 1.32 16.43 -24.80
N TYR A 159 0.13 16.32 -24.19
CA TYR A 159 -0.51 17.46 -23.52
C TYR A 159 0.35 18.07 -22.41
N LYS A 160 0.93 17.22 -21.56
CA LYS A 160 1.78 17.68 -20.44
C LYS A 160 3.06 18.39 -20.94
N LYS A 161 3.66 17.89 -22.03
CA LYS A 161 4.79 18.52 -22.70
C LYS A 161 4.40 19.90 -23.23
N GLN A 162 3.27 20.00 -23.93
CA GLN A 162 2.80 21.27 -24.48
C GLN A 162 2.50 22.28 -23.38
N LEU A 163 1.78 21.87 -22.33
CA LEU A 163 1.50 22.74 -21.18
C LEU A 163 2.79 23.29 -20.54
N ALA A 164 3.84 22.47 -20.42
CA ALA A 164 5.13 22.90 -19.90
C ALA A 164 5.82 23.90 -20.83
N LYS A 165 5.78 23.69 -22.15
CA LYS A 165 6.30 24.62 -23.17
C LYS A 165 5.57 25.96 -23.10
N ASP A 166 4.24 25.94 -23.01
CA ASP A 166 3.42 27.17 -22.93
C ASP A 166 3.73 27.98 -21.67
N LEU A 167 3.80 27.32 -20.52
CA LEU A 167 4.15 27.97 -19.24
C LEU A 167 5.56 28.55 -19.26
N ALA A 168 6.50 27.86 -19.90
CA ALA A 168 7.88 28.31 -20.06
C ALA A 168 8.05 29.33 -21.20
N LYS A 169 6.98 29.67 -21.94
CA LYS A 169 7.00 30.57 -23.12
C LYS A 169 7.99 30.12 -24.19
N VAL A 170 8.14 28.81 -24.38
CA VAL A 170 8.96 28.23 -25.45
C VAL A 170 8.29 28.50 -26.79
N LYS A 171 9.02 29.08 -27.73
CA LYS A 171 8.54 29.40 -29.09
C LYS A 171 8.91 28.27 -30.05
N GLU A 172 8.23 27.16 -29.93
CA GLU A 172 8.31 26.02 -30.85
C GLU A 172 6.90 25.76 -31.42
N GLU A 173 6.81 25.13 -32.60
CA GLU A 173 5.53 24.69 -33.13
C GLU A 173 4.92 23.66 -32.18
N SER A 174 3.61 23.79 -31.92
CA SER A 174 2.87 22.86 -31.05
C SER A 174 2.78 21.50 -31.74
N GLU A 175 3.11 20.43 -31.00
CA GLU A 175 2.78 19.08 -31.44
C GLU A 175 1.26 18.90 -31.44
N ASP A 176 0.70 18.16 -32.39
CA ASP A 176 -0.73 17.82 -32.37
C ASP A 176 -1.04 16.90 -31.18
N ILE A 177 -1.84 17.42 -30.24
CA ILE A 177 -2.24 16.74 -29.01
C ILE A 177 -3.72 16.33 -29.00
N SER A 178 -4.37 16.35 -30.17
CA SER A 178 -5.82 16.15 -30.31
C SER A 178 -6.33 14.85 -29.70
N GLU A 179 -5.55 13.75 -29.76
CA GLU A 179 -5.95 12.44 -29.22
C GLU A 179 -6.08 12.40 -27.69
N ASN A 180 -5.43 13.33 -26.98
CA ASN A 180 -5.40 13.33 -25.52
C ASN A 180 -6.31 14.38 -24.87
N SER A 181 -7.02 15.20 -25.66
CA SER A 181 -7.78 16.33 -25.15
C SER A 181 -9.08 15.91 -24.44
N GLU A 182 -9.71 14.79 -24.84
CA GLU A 182 -10.98 14.33 -24.29
C GLU A 182 -10.90 13.90 -22.81
N TYR A 183 -9.82 13.21 -22.44
CA TYR A 183 -9.62 12.82 -21.02
C TYR A 183 -9.50 14.06 -20.14
N PHE A 184 -8.74 15.05 -20.58
CA PHE A 184 -8.54 16.28 -19.81
C PHE A 184 -9.85 17.07 -19.63
N LYS A 185 -10.62 17.22 -20.70
CA LYS A 185 -11.95 17.84 -20.64
C LYS A 185 -12.87 17.12 -19.67
N ARG A 186 -12.87 15.78 -19.69
CA ARG A 186 -13.66 14.93 -18.79
C ARG A 186 -13.26 15.09 -17.31
N VAL A 187 -11.95 15.02 -17.01
CA VAL A 187 -11.43 15.06 -15.63
C VAL A 187 -11.63 16.43 -15.00
N PHE A 188 -11.45 17.49 -15.76
CA PHE A 188 -11.54 18.86 -15.24
C PHE A 188 -12.87 19.54 -15.52
N GLN A 189 -13.86 18.82 -16.05
CA GLN A 189 -15.19 19.37 -16.39
C GLN A 189 -15.11 20.67 -17.22
N LEU A 190 -14.13 20.76 -18.12
CA LEU A 190 -13.92 21.89 -19.00
C LEU A 190 -14.88 21.90 -20.20
N GLU A 191 -16.00 21.18 -20.12
CA GLU A 191 -17.05 21.35 -21.09
C GLU A 191 -17.60 22.77 -20.97
N SER A 192 -17.46 23.53 -22.05
CA SER A 192 -18.12 24.82 -22.19
C SER A 192 -19.59 24.65 -21.90
N LYS A 193 -20.10 25.40 -20.94
CA LYS A 193 -21.52 25.69 -20.86
C LYS A 193 -21.90 26.45 -22.14
N GLU A 194 -22.40 25.77 -23.15
CA GLU A 194 -23.24 26.33 -24.16
C GLU A 194 -24.68 26.27 -23.69
#